data_b904f09585af614737e5f0d9ecb26db0
#
_entry.id   b904f09585af614737e5f0d9ecb26db0
#
_cell.length_a   1.000
_cell.length_b   1.000
_cell.length_c   1.000
_cell.angle_alpha   90.00
_cell.angle_beta   90.00
_cell.angle_gamma   90.00
#
_symmetry.space_group_name_H-M   'P 1'
#
loop_
_entity.id
_entity.type
_entity.pdbx_description
1 polymer ?
#
loop_
_entity_poly.entity_id
_entity_poly.type
_entity_poly.pdbx_seq_one_letter_code
_entity_poly.pdbx_strand_id
1 'polypeptide(L)'
;MAKRDPERSRQNILSAAEEEFSEKGFFGARVDEIAAKAQINKRMIYAYFTDKEGLYKQVLAQVYGRLEEVERTLIQQQYTGKELVAALIGAYFDFLKSNPTFVNILMWENLNQAQYLRELENSRIERDTIRYFVNALEDGRAAGIFRPDIDPKQTVLSMITICFANFSNQHTLSKLFSQDLTSEDNIKQRKQHTVNIMVAYLCNYPKEEINNAKHHLE
;
A
#
# COMPACT_ATOMS: atom_id res chain seq x y z
N MET A 1 24.07 26.15 -24.24
CA MET A 1 22.88 25.37 -23.87
C MET A 1 23.32 24.23 -22.99
N ALA A 2 22.86 24.16 -21.74
CA ALA A 2 23.18 23.06 -20.86
C ALA A 2 22.63 21.76 -21.45
N LYS A 3 23.45 20.72 -21.56
CA LYS A 3 23.05 19.39 -22.03
C LYS A 3 21.97 18.89 -21.08
N ARG A 4 20.72 18.77 -21.56
CA ARG A 4 19.63 18.25 -20.72
C ARG A 4 19.99 16.83 -20.29
N ASP A 5 19.97 16.60 -19.00
CA ASP A 5 20.16 15.29 -18.40
C ASP A 5 18.93 14.41 -18.73
N PRO A 6 19.08 13.33 -19.52
CA PRO A 6 17.97 12.47 -19.92
C PRO A 6 17.29 11.80 -18.72
N GLU A 7 18.06 11.38 -17.71
CA GLU A 7 17.53 10.71 -16.52
C GLU A 7 16.69 11.68 -15.67
N ARG A 8 17.19 12.89 -15.46
CA ARG A 8 16.43 13.94 -14.79
C ARG A 8 15.13 14.29 -15.54
N SER A 9 15.18 14.32 -16.87
CA SER A 9 13.98 14.58 -17.69
C SER A 9 12.97 13.45 -17.55
N ARG A 10 13.42 12.19 -17.56
CA ARG A 10 12.57 11.02 -17.37
C ARG A 10 11.91 11.04 -15.99
N GLN A 11 12.68 11.36 -14.93
CA GLN A 11 12.15 11.42 -13.57
C GLN A 11 11.12 12.55 -13.38
N ASN A 12 11.35 13.73 -13.99
CA ASN A 12 10.38 14.82 -13.97
C ASN A 12 9.05 14.43 -14.63
N ILE A 13 9.12 13.68 -15.74
CA ILE A 13 7.90 13.17 -16.41
C ILE A 13 7.16 12.19 -15.47
N LEU A 14 7.85 11.26 -14.86
CA LEU A 14 7.25 10.27 -13.96
C LEU A 14 6.59 10.94 -12.76
N SER A 15 7.24 11.94 -12.14
CA SER A 15 6.65 12.67 -11.02
C SER A 15 5.39 13.44 -11.43
N ALA A 16 5.42 14.16 -12.55
CA ALA A 16 4.25 14.88 -13.07
C ALA A 16 3.11 13.92 -13.47
N ALA A 17 3.46 12.76 -14.02
CA ALA A 17 2.51 11.73 -14.40
C ALA A 17 1.87 11.07 -13.18
N GLU A 18 2.65 10.80 -12.13
CA GLU A 18 2.13 10.26 -10.87
C GLU A 18 1.08 11.18 -10.25
N GLU A 19 1.36 12.49 -10.18
CA GLU A 19 0.37 13.48 -9.71
C GLU A 19 -0.90 13.44 -10.55
N GLU A 20 -0.76 13.56 -11.87
CA GLU A 20 -1.91 13.63 -12.78
C GLU A 20 -2.76 12.35 -12.75
N PHE A 21 -2.12 11.18 -12.72
CA PHE A 21 -2.82 9.90 -12.63
C PHE A 21 -3.45 9.68 -11.25
N SER A 22 -2.83 10.13 -10.17
CA SER A 22 -3.41 10.04 -8.84
C SER A 22 -4.67 10.88 -8.69
N GLU A 23 -4.72 12.05 -9.32
CA GLU A 23 -5.86 12.95 -9.27
C GLU A 23 -7.02 12.50 -10.17
N LYS A 24 -6.73 12.05 -11.40
CA LYS A 24 -7.73 11.87 -12.46
C LYS A 24 -7.90 10.43 -12.95
N GLY A 25 -7.11 9.50 -12.42
CA GLY A 25 -7.05 8.12 -12.91
C GLY A 25 -6.47 8.03 -14.32
N PHE A 26 -6.33 6.80 -14.83
CA PHE A 26 -5.80 6.59 -16.17
C PHE A 26 -6.62 7.28 -17.25
N PHE A 27 -7.94 7.14 -17.25
CA PHE A 27 -8.80 7.64 -18.31
C PHE A 27 -8.92 9.18 -18.29
N GLY A 28 -8.97 9.80 -17.10
CA GLY A 28 -9.13 11.25 -16.94
C GLY A 28 -7.84 12.04 -17.14
N ALA A 29 -6.68 11.45 -16.91
CA ALA A 29 -5.38 12.11 -17.05
C ALA A 29 -5.07 12.46 -18.51
N ARG A 30 -4.41 13.61 -18.72
CA ARG A 30 -4.07 14.13 -20.04
C ARG A 30 -2.56 14.29 -20.20
N VAL A 31 -2.00 13.71 -21.27
CA VAL A 31 -0.56 13.79 -21.56
C VAL A 31 -0.09 15.22 -21.76
N ASP A 32 -0.96 16.11 -22.23
CA ASP A 32 -0.64 17.54 -22.37
C ASP A 32 -0.44 18.23 -21.02
N GLU A 33 -1.25 17.88 -20.01
CA GLU A 33 -1.12 18.38 -18.64
C GLU A 33 0.16 17.84 -17.99
N ILE A 34 0.45 16.56 -18.20
CA ILE A 34 1.71 15.96 -17.74
C ILE A 34 2.92 16.67 -18.34
N ALA A 35 2.89 16.95 -19.64
CA ALA A 35 3.97 17.67 -20.33
C ALA A 35 4.15 19.10 -19.78
N ALA A 36 3.05 19.79 -19.51
CA ALA A 36 3.07 21.13 -18.92
C ALA A 36 3.64 21.11 -17.49
N LYS A 37 3.17 20.20 -16.61
CA LYS A 37 3.69 20.03 -15.25
C LYS A 37 5.19 19.66 -15.25
N ALA A 38 5.63 18.77 -16.13
CA ALA A 38 7.01 18.36 -16.28
C ALA A 38 7.91 19.40 -16.97
N GLN A 39 7.35 20.50 -17.50
CA GLN A 39 8.04 21.55 -18.27
C GLN A 39 8.83 21.00 -19.47
N ILE A 40 8.20 20.10 -20.23
CA ILE A 40 8.79 19.45 -21.40
C ILE A 40 7.84 19.49 -22.60
N ASN A 41 8.39 19.14 -23.78
CA ASN A 41 7.56 18.93 -24.95
C ASN A 41 6.89 17.55 -24.89
N LYS A 42 5.59 17.47 -25.21
CA LYS A 42 4.81 16.22 -25.27
C LYS A 42 5.49 15.10 -26.10
N ARG A 43 6.21 15.46 -27.16
CA ARG A 43 6.97 14.49 -27.97
C ARG A 43 8.02 13.73 -27.16
N MET A 44 8.58 14.35 -26.12
CA MET A 44 9.54 13.70 -25.25
C MET A 44 8.89 12.60 -24.41
N ILE A 45 7.65 12.77 -23.97
CA ILE A 45 6.92 11.73 -23.24
C ILE A 45 6.82 10.48 -24.11
N TYR A 46 6.41 10.61 -25.36
CA TYR A 46 6.30 9.47 -26.28
C TYR A 46 7.67 8.86 -26.63
N ALA A 47 8.73 9.66 -26.64
CA ALA A 47 10.09 9.16 -26.87
C ALA A 47 10.60 8.30 -25.69
N TYR A 48 10.20 8.60 -24.44
CA TYR A 48 10.61 7.85 -23.25
C TYR A 48 9.70 6.67 -22.92
N PHE A 49 8.40 6.79 -23.17
CA PHE A 49 7.38 5.89 -22.63
C PHE A 49 6.46 5.26 -23.69
N THR A 50 6.74 5.49 -24.97
CA THR A 50 5.98 4.99 -26.13
C THR A 50 4.57 5.61 -26.22
N ASP A 51 3.74 5.44 -25.19
CA ASP A 51 2.38 5.95 -25.11
C ASP A 51 1.96 6.26 -23.67
N LYS A 52 0.70 6.64 -23.46
CA LYS A 52 0.14 6.94 -22.14
C LYS A 52 0.09 5.70 -21.23
N GLU A 53 -0.16 4.55 -21.81
CA GLU A 53 -0.22 3.28 -21.07
C GLU A 53 1.16 2.85 -20.58
N GLY A 54 2.18 2.94 -21.45
CA GLY A 54 3.56 2.69 -21.06
C GLY A 54 4.04 3.63 -19.96
N LEU A 55 3.65 4.93 -20.03
CA LEU A 55 3.92 5.89 -18.96
C LEU A 55 3.21 5.48 -17.65
N TYR A 56 1.94 5.10 -17.71
CA TYR A 56 1.16 4.69 -16.53
C TYR A 56 1.75 3.44 -15.87
N LYS A 57 2.12 2.43 -16.65
CA LYS A 57 2.80 1.23 -16.16
C LYS A 57 4.13 1.54 -15.47
N GLN A 58 4.88 2.51 -15.98
CA GLN A 58 6.12 2.95 -15.31
C GLN A 58 5.82 3.69 -13.99
N VAL A 59 4.75 4.48 -13.92
CA VAL A 59 4.29 5.08 -12.66
C VAL A 59 3.87 4.01 -11.68
N LEU A 60 3.08 3.03 -12.09
CA LEU A 60 2.72 1.88 -11.24
C LEU A 60 3.97 1.17 -10.69
N ALA A 61 4.93 0.85 -11.56
CA ALA A 61 6.17 0.21 -11.13
C ALA A 61 6.94 1.07 -10.11
N GLN A 62 6.98 2.40 -10.29
CA GLN A 62 7.64 3.32 -9.38
C GLN A 62 6.96 3.38 -8.01
N VAL A 63 5.63 3.50 -7.97
CA VAL A 63 4.90 3.64 -6.69
C VAL A 63 4.94 2.34 -5.89
N TYR A 64 4.87 1.18 -6.56
CA TYR A 64 5.04 -0.11 -5.91
C TYR A 64 6.49 -0.36 -5.47
N GLY A 65 7.48 0.06 -6.25
CA GLY A 65 8.89 -0.05 -5.87
C GLY A 65 9.22 0.68 -4.56
N ARG A 66 8.53 1.79 -4.25
CA ARG A 66 8.67 2.46 -2.95
C ARG A 66 8.13 1.61 -1.79
N LEU A 67 7.02 0.89 -1.99
CA LEU A 67 6.49 -0.02 -0.99
C LEU A 67 7.44 -1.22 -0.78
N GLU A 68 7.93 -1.81 -1.87
CA GLU A 68 8.89 -2.91 -1.82
C GLU A 68 10.16 -2.56 -1.03
N GLU A 69 10.63 -1.32 -1.13
CA GLU A 69 11.80 -0.88 -0.36
C GLU A 69 11.52 -0.83 1.16
N VAL A 70 10.33 -0.37 1.55
CA VAL A 70 9.88 -0.39 2.95
C VAL A 70 9.80 -1.83 3.46
N GLU A 71 9.21 -2.72 2.68
CA GLU A 71 9.06 -4.13 3.02
C GLU A 71 10.41 -4.84 3.11
N ARG A 72 11.32 -4.58 2.18
CA ARG A 72 12.68 -5.10 2.22
C ARG A 72 13.42 -4.68 3.50
N THR A 73 13.25 -3.43 3.91
CA THR A 73 13.81 -2.91 5.16
C THR A 73 13.26 -3.67 6.36
N LEU A 74 11.95 -3.95 6.40
CA LEU A 74 11.34 -4.74 7.47
C LEU A 74 11.91 -6.18 7.54
N ILE A 75 12.09 -6.81 6.39
CA ILE A 75 12.67 -8.16 6.29
C ILE A 75 14.10 -8.17 6.84
N GLN A 76 14.91 -7.18 6.51
CA GLN A 76 16.29 -7.07 6.98
C GLN A 76 16.41 -6.92 8.51
N GLN A 77 15.41 -6.32 9.17
CA GLN A 77 15.40 -6.16 10.64
C GLN A 77 15.11 -7.45 11.39
N GLN A 78 14.61 -8.49 10.72
CA GLN A 78 14.32 -9.80 11.29
C GLN A 78 13.43 -9.77 12.55
N TYR A 79 12.47 -8.87 12.59
CA TYR A 79 11.47 -8.82 13.66
C TYR A 79 10.71 -10.14 13.79
N THR A 80 10.36 -10.51 15.03
CA THR A 80 9.62 -11.72 15.32
C THR A 80 8.44 -11.44 16.26
N GLY A 81 7.49 -12.37 16.32
CA GLY A 81 6.39 -12.30 17.27
C GLY A 81 5.60 -10.99 17.22
N LYS A 82 5.32 -10.41 18.39
CA LYS A 82 4.54 -9.16 18.51
C LYS A 82 5.24 -7.95 17.90
N GLU A 83 6.57 -7.93 17.90
CA GLU A 83 7.36 -6.85 17.32
C GLU A 83 7.21 -6.81 15.81
N LEU A 84 7.17 -7.96 15.14
CA LEU A 84 6.91 -8.05 13.70
C LEU A 84 5.54 -7.46 13.36
N VAL A 85 4.50 -7.79 14.12
CA VAL A 85 3.14 -7.27 13.91
C VAL A 85 3.11 -5.75 14.04
N ALA A 86 3.74 -5.23 15.10
CA ALA A 86 3.81 -3.79 15.33
C ALA A 86 4.64 -3.06 14.26
N ALA A 87 5.77 -3.63 13.86
CA ALA A 87 6.65 -3.07 12.83
C ALA A 87 5.96 -3.04 11.45
N LEU A 88 5.28 -4.13 11.06
CA LEU A 88 4.56 -4.22 9.80
C LEU A 88 3.45 -3.16 9.73
N ILE A 89 2.57 -3.12 10.72
CA ILE A 89 1.47 -2.13 10.79
C ILE A 89 2.04 -0.71 10.81
N GLY A 90 3.08 -0.48 11.63
CA GLY A 90 3.75 0.81 11.74
C GLY A 90 4.28 1.30 10.40
N ALA A 91 5.04 0.48 9.70
CA ALA A 91 5.64 0.79 8.41
C ALA A 91 4.59 1.06 7.31
N TYR A 92 3.52 0.26 7.27
CA TYR A 92 2.42 0.47 6.32
C TYR A 92 1.68 1.79 6.60
N PHE A 93 1.38 2.11 7.86
CA PHE A 93 0.77 3.40 8.22
C PHE A 93 1.65 4.58 7.81
N ASP A 94 2.95 4.52 8.11
CA ASP A 94 3.89 5.58 7.80
C ASP A 94 4.10 5.73 6.28
N PHE A 95 4.17 4.61 5.55
CA PHE A 95 4.24 4.61 4.09
C PHE A 95 2.99 5.23 3.47
N LEU A 96 1.79 4.78 3.83
CA LEU A 96 0.53 5.25 3.26
C LEU A 96 0.29 6.73 3.57
N LYS A 97 0.65 7.18 4.79
CA LYS A 97 0.62 8.60 5.16
C LYS A 97 1.52 9.44 4.28
N SER A 98 2.73 8.95 4.00
CA SER A 98 3.75 9.69 3.24
C SER A 98 3.58 9.58 1.72
N ASN A 99 2.69 8.69 1.24
CA ASN A 99 2.49 8.42 -0.18
C ASN A 99 0.99 8.47 -0.57
N PRO A 100 0.31 9.63 -0.46
CA PRO A 100 -1.11 9.74 -0.80
C PRO A 100 -1.38 9.44 -2.28
N THR A 101 -0.45 9.72 -3.18
CA THR A 101 -0.54 9.39 -4.61
C THR A 101 -0.62 7.88 -4.83
N PHE A 102 0.12 7.07 -4.06
CA PHE A 102 0.01 5.61 -4.07
C PHE A 102 -1.40 5.16 -3.71
N VAL A 103 -1.97 5.70 -2.62
CA VAL A 103 -3.33 5.36 -2.18
C VAL A 103 -4.34 5.65 -3.29
N ASN A 104 -4.29 6.83 -3.90
CA ASN A 104 -5.21 7.24 -4.95
C ASN A 104 -5.06 6.38 -6.22
N ILE A 105 -3.83 6.11 -6.66
CA ILE A 105 -3.56 5.25 -7.83
C ILE A 105 -4.10 3.84 -7.57
N LEU A 106 -3.91 3.29 -6.37
CA LEU A 106 -4.42 1.97 -6.01
C LEU A 106 -5.95 1.94 -6.00
N MET A 107 -6.61 3.00 -5.54
CA MET A 107 -8.07 3.14 -5.63
C MET A 107 -8.53 3.15 -7.10
N TRP A 108 -7.85 3.86 -8.00
CA TRP A 108 -8.14 3.85 -9.43
C TRP A 108 -7.93 2.47 -10.05
N GLU A 109 -6.86 1.75 -9.70
CA GLU A 109 -6.64 0.36 -10.16
C GLU A 109 -7.75 -0.58 -9.68
N ASN A 110 -8.20 -0.45 -8.42
CA ASN A 110 -9.32 -1.25 -7.91
C ASN A 110 -10.63 -0.96 -8.67
N LEU A 111 -10.95 0.30 -8.97
CA LEU A 111 -12.11 0.67 -9.78
C LEU A 111 -12.04 0.08 -11.20
N ASN A 112 -10.84 -0.08 -11.75
CA ASN A 112 -10.59 -0.65 -13.08
C ASN A 112 -10.19 -2.13 -13.02
N GLN A 113 -10.51 -2.83 -11.93
CA GLN A 113 -10.26 -4.28 -11.74
C GLN A 113 -8.77 -4.64 -11.86
N ALA A 114 -7.87 -3.75 -11.49
CA ALA A 114 -6.41 -3.90 -11.56
C ALA A 114 -5.90 -4.24 -12.98
N GLN A 115 -6.54 -3.69 -14.01
CA GLN A 115 -6.25 -4.01 -15.40
C GLN A 115 -4.76 -3.84 -15.73
N TYR A 116 -4.20 -2.66 -15.46
CA TYR A 116 -2.81 -2.35 -15.80
C TYR A 116 -1.81 -3.00 -14.84
N LEU A 117 -2.22 -3.19 -13.60
CA LEU A 117 -1.40 -3.87 -12.61
C LEU A 117 -1.18 -5.35 -12.98
N ARG A 118 -2.22 -6.03 -13.51
CA ARG A 118 -2.10 -7.41 -13.99
C ARG A 118 -1.20 -7.57 -15.22
N GLU A 119 -1.09 -6.53 -16.02
CA GLU A 119 -0.26 -6.50 -17.23
C GLU A 119 1.22 -6.16 -16.95
N LEU A 120 1.55 -5.76 -15.73
CA LEU A 120 2.93 -5.65 -15.30
C LEU A 120 3.50 -7.08 -15.12
N GLU A 121 3.86 -7.73 -16.24
CA GLU A 121 4.25 -9.16 -16.35
C GLU A 121 5.43 -9.60 -15.47
N ASN A 122 6.15 -8.67 -14.91
CA ASN A 122 7.20 -8.90 -13.94
C ASN A 122 6.99 -8.04 -12.70
N SER A 123 5.76 -7.62 -12.43
CA SER A 123 5.49 -7.17 -11.09
C SER A 123 5.68 -8.40 -10.19
N ARG A 124 6.89 -8.61 -9.81
CA ARG A 124 7.30 -9.14 -8.53
C ARG A 124 6.75 -8.23 -7.43
N ILE A 125 5.48 -7.79 -7.62
CA ILE A 125 4.64 -7.28 -6.53
C ILE A 125 4.47 -8.49 -5.65
N GLU A 126 5.33 -8.59 -4.78
CA GLU A 126 6.04 -9.78 -4.45
C GLU A 126 5.21 -10.62 -3.56
N ARG A 127 4.70 -11.63 -4.16
CA ARG A 127 4.37 -12.86 -3.47
C ARG A 127 5.45 -13.24 -2.44
N ASP A 128 6.71 -12.83 -2.66
CA ASP A 128 7.83 -13.14 -1.78
C ASP A 128 7.79 -12.36 -0.45
N THR A 129 7.45 -11.06 -0.45
CA THR A 129 7.30 -10.29 0.79
C THR A 129 6.09 -10.77 1.59
N ILE A 130 4.93 -10.95 0.93
CA ILE A 130 3.75 -11.49 1.59
C ILE A 130 4.05 -12.88 2.13
N ARG A 131 4.73 -13.72 1.36
CA ARG A 131 5.16 -15.06 1.79
C ARG A 131 6.07 -15.00 3.01
N TYR A 132 7.01 -14.05 3.06
CA TYR A 132 7.86 -13.84 4.22
C TYR A 132 7.03 -13.55 5.49
N PHE A 133 6.08 -12.60 5.41
CA PHE A 133 5.25 -12.27 6.57
C PHE A 133 4.32 -13.41 6.98
N VAL A 134 3.76 -14.14 6.02
CA VAL A 134 2.96 -15.34 6.31
C VAL A 134 3.80 -16.39 7.02
N ASN A 135 5.01 -16.68 6.55
CA ASN A 135 5.92 -17.65 7.19
C ASN A 135 6.33 -17.19 8.59
N ALA A 136 6.64 -15.90 8.78
CA ALA A 136 7.00 -15.38 10.10
C ALA A 136 5.85 -15.47 11.14
N LEU A 137 4.60 -15.34 10.71
CA LEU A 137 3.44 -15.59 11.56
C LEU A 137 3.28 -17.10 11.85
N GLU A 138 3.53 -17.96 10.87
CA GLU A 138 3.54 -19.42 11.04
C GLU A 138 4.60 -19.87 12.05
N ASP A 139 5.81 -19.33 11.94
CA ASP A 139 6.89 -19.59 12.89
C ASP A 139 6.50 -19.14 14.31
N GLY A 140 5.87 -17.98 14.44
CA GLY A 140 5.35 -17.48 15.72
C GLY A 140 4.24 -18.37 16.30
N ARG A 141 3.39 -18.95 15.44
CA ARG A 141 2.37 -19.94 15.81
C ARG A 141 3.04 -21.24 16.29
N ALA A 142 3.99 -21.76 15.53
CA ALA A 142 4.72 -22.99 15.87
C ALA A 142 5.52 -22.85 17.19
N ALA A 143 6.07 -21.66 17.45
CA ALA A 143 6.78 -21.33 18.69
C ALA A 143 5.84 -21.07 19.89
N GLY A 144 4.52 -21.10 19.72
CA GLY A 144 3.54 -20.81 20.77
C GLY A 144 3.44 -19.34 21.18
N ILE A 145 4.03 -18.43 20.42
CA ILE A 145 3.93 -16.97 20.61
C ILE A 145 2.53 -16.50 20.23
N PHE A 146 1.96 -17.08 19.18
CA PHE A 146 0.61 -16.82 18.71
C PHE A 146 -0.31 -18.01 18.98
N ARG A 147 -1.59 -17.75 19.02
CA ARG A 147 -2.63 -18.79 19.18
C ARG A 147 -2.55 -19.81 18.03
N PRO A 148 -2.88 -21.10 18.29
CA PRO A 148 -2.68 -22.18 17.32
C PRO A 148 -3.67 -22.18 16.15
N ASP A 149 -4.80 -21.48 16.26
CA ASP A 149 -5.93 -21.51 15.33
C ASP A 149 -5.97 -20.29 14.38
N ILE A 150 -4.89 -19.50 14.31
CA ILE A 150 -4.79 -18.43 13.31
C ILE A 150 -4.58 -18.99 11.90
N ASP A 151 -5.11 -18.28 10.93
CA ASP A 151 -4.69 -18.39 9.54
C ASP A 151 -3.69 -17.26 9.25
N PRO A 152 -2.38 -17.54 9.08
CA PRO A 152 -1.36 -16.51 8.85
C PRO A 152 -1.64 -15.68 7.61
N LYS A 153 -2.15 -16.29 6.53
CA LYS A 153 -2.45 -15.59 5.27
C LYS A 153 -3.61 -14.60 5.43
N GLN A 154 -4.70 -15.03 6.07
CA GLN A 154 -5.82 -14.15 6.38
C GLN A 154 -5.42 -13.04 7.36
N THR A 155 -4.52 -13.34 8.29
CA THR A 155 -3.99 -12.36 9.24
C THR A 155 -3.20 -11.26 8.52
N VAL A 156 -2.27 -11.61 7.63
CA VAL A 156 -1.52 -10.64 6.81
C VAL A 156 -2.47 -9.82 5.95
N LEU A 157 -3.43 -10.47 5.28
CA LEU A 157 -4.45 -9.79 4.49
C LEU A 157 -5.24 -8.77 5.33
N SER A 158 -5.66 -9.15 6.54
CA SER A 158 -6.39 -8.24 7.44
C SER A 158 -5.53 -7.04 7.86
N MET A 159 -4.25 -7.24 8.20
CA MET A 159 -3.33 -6.15 8.55
C MET A 159 -3.20 -5.15 7.41
N ILE A 160 -2.93 -5.62 6.19
CA ILE A 160 -2.79 -4.76 5.00
C ILE A 160 -4.10 -4.01 4.71
N THR A 161 -5.23 -4.73 4.76
CA THR A 161 -6.56 -4.16 4.47
C THR A 161 -6.93 -3.07 5.48
N ILE A 162 -6.71 -3.29 6.78
CA ILE A 162 -7.00 -2.29 7.82
C ILE A 162 -6.12 -1.06 7.63
N CYS A 163 -4.82 -1.24 7.37
CA CYS A 163 -3.92 -0.11 7.11
C CYS A 163 -4.39 0.70 5.90
N PHE A 164 -4.65 0.05 4.76
CA PHE A 164 -5.08 0.72 3.54
C PHE A 164 -6.44 1.39 3.70
N ALA A 165 -7.42 0.73 4.31
CA ALA A 165 -8.77 1.26 4.50
C ALA A 165 -8.79 2.56 5.32
N ASN A 166 -7.84 2.73 6.25
CA ASN A 166 -7.71 3.96 7.01
C ASN A 166 -7.44 5.17 6.10
N PHE A 167 -6.60 5.02 5.08
CA PHE A 167 -6.22 6.12 4.18
C PHE A 167 -7.15 6.24 2.97
N SER A 168 -7.60 5.13 2.39
CA SER A 168 -8.49 5.15 1.23
C SER A 168 -9.89 5.70 1.56
N ASN A 169 -10.34 5.54 2.81
CA ASN A 169 -11.67 5.98 3.26
C ASN A 169 -11.63 7.18 4.23
N GLN A 170 -10.45 7.79 4.46
CA GLN A 170 -10.26 8.83 5.49
C GLN A 170 -11.28 10.00 5.39
N HIS A 171 -11.61 10.46 4.17
CA HIS A 171 -12.51 11.60 3.98
C HIS A 171 -13.97 11.25 4.28
N THR A 172 -14.44 10.10 3.82
CA THR A 172 -15.82 9.63 4.07
C THR A 172 -16.01 9.26 5.53
N LEU A 173 -15.04 8.57 6.13
CA LEU A 173 -15.07 8.22 7.55
C LEU A 173 -14.95 9.45 8.45
N SER A 174 -14.13 10.45 8.09
CA SER A 174 -14.07 11.72 8.81
C SER A 174 -15.45 12.37 8.90
N LYS A 175 -16.23 12.33 7.81
CA LYS A 175 -17.60 12.86 7.80
C LYS A 175 -18.55 12.03 8.66
N LEU A 176 -18.48 10.69 8.56
CA LEU A 176 -19.37 9.79 9.31
C LEU A 176 -19.15 9.89 10.84
N PHE A 177 -17.90 9.98 11.26
CA PHE A 177 -17.53 10.04 12.67
C PHE A 177 -17.46 11.48 13.24
N SER A 178 -17.70 12.49 12.40
CA SER A 178 -17.56 13.92 12.76
C SER A 178 -16.20 14.23 13.41
N GLN A 179 -15.14 13.60 12.87
CA GLN A 179 -13.79 13.66 13.40
C GLN A 179 -12.79 13.78 12.24
N ASP A 180 -11.76 14.62 12.38
CA ASP A 180 -10.68 14.69 11.38
C ASP A 180 -9.73 13.49 11.47
N LEU A 181 -9.98 12.46 10.67
CA LEU A 181 -9.16 11.27 10.61
C LEU A 181 -7.85 11.46 9.83
N THR A 182 -7.64 12.64 9.22
CA THR A 182 -6.41 12.98 8.51
C THR A 182 -5.37 13.62 9.41
N SER A 183 -5.76 14.06 10.61
CA SER A 183 -4.87 14.70 11.56
C SER A 183 -3.79 13.73 12.07
N GLU A 184 -2.61 14.28 12.39
CA GLU A 184 -1.47 13.54 12.94
C GLU A 184 -1.84 12.70 14.17
N ASP A 185 -2.60 13.30 15.10
CA ASP A 185 -2.99 12.63 16.34
C ASP A 185 -3.94 11.45 16.06
N ASN A 186 -4.90 11.62 15.16
CA ASN A 186 -5.80 10.55 14.79
C ASN A 186 -5.07 9.40 14.07
N ILE A 187 -4.19 9.70 13.14
CA ILE A 187 -3.36 8.69 12.47
C ILE A 187 -2.53 7.91 13.49
N LYS A 188 -1.89 8.60 14.45
CA LYS A 188 -1.11 7.97 15.52
C LYS A 188 -1.99 7.06 16.41
N GLN A 189 -3.15 7.55 16.82
CA GLN A 189 -4.11 6.76 17.62
C GLN A 189 -4.61 5.54 16.86
N ARG A 190 -4.98 5.69 15.57
CA ARG A 190 -5.41 4.58 14.71
C ARG A 190 -4.33 3.55 14.53
N LYS A 191 -3.09 3.96 14.26
CA LYS A 191 -1.94 3.07 14.16
C LYS A 191 -1.79 2.23 15.43
N GLN A 192 -1.76 2.87 16.61
CA GLN A 192 -1.64 2.16 17.88
C GLN A 192 -2.82 1.23 18.14
N HIS A 193 -4.04 1.68 17.85
CA HIS A 193 -5.25 0.87 18.01
C HIS A 193 -5.22 -0.37 17.11
N THR A 194 -4.79 -0.23 15.85
CA THR A 194 -4.65 -1.35 14.91
C THR A 194 -3.63 -2.37 15.42
N VAL A 195 -2.48 -1.93 15.93
CA VAL A 195 -1.50 -2.81 16.57
C VAL A 195 -2.12 -3.56 17.75
N ASN A 196 -2.82 -2.85 18.62
CA ASN A 196 -3.44 -3.46 19.81
C ASN A 196 -4.48 -4.52 19.44
N ILE A 197 -5.35 -4.26 18.46
CA ILE A 197 -6.34 -5.23 17.95
C ILE A 197 -5.63 -6.48 17.41
N MET A 198 -4.64 -6.30 16.55
CA MET A 198 -3.97 -7.43 15.90
C MET A 198 -3.16 -8.26 16.90
N VAL A 199 -2.46 -7.62 17.82
CA VAL A 199 -1.73 -8.32 18.88
C VAL A 199 -2.70 -9.05 19.83
N ALA A 200 -3.81 -8.43 20.22
CA ALA A 200 -4.82 -9.08 21.04
C ALA A 200 -5.43 -10.30 20.33
N TYR A 201 -5.79 -10.17 19.05
CA TYR A 201 -6.29 -11.27 18.24
C TYR A 201 -5.29 -12.43 18.17
N LEU A 202 -4.02 -12.14 17.98
CA LEU A 202 -2.98 -13.15 17.82
C LEU A 202 -2.59 -13.85 19.11
N CYS A 203 -2.67 -13.15 20.26
CA CYS A 203 -2.07 -13.63 21.51
C CYS A 203 -3.06 -13.98 22.63
N ASN A 204 -4.25 -13.38 22.66
CA ASN A 204 -5.13 -13.41 23.84
C ASN A 204 -6.58 -13.74 23.45
N TYR A 205 -6.90 -15.00 23.11
CA TYR A 205 -8.31 -15.34 22.94
C TYR A 205 -8.69 -16.59 23.76
N PRO A 206 -9.67 -16.50 24.68
CA PRO A 206 -10.24 -17.66 25.33
C PRO A 206 -11.00 -18.49 24.29
N LYS A 207 -10.67 -19.79 24.17
CA LYS A 207 -11.27 -20.72 23.19
C LYS A 207 -12.80 -20.82 23.24
N GLU A 208 -13.41 -20.49 24.39
CA GLU A 208 -14.84 -20.72 24.64
C GLU A 208 -15.78 -19.69 24.01
N GLU A 209 -15.32 -18.44 23.79
CA GLU A 209 -16.21 -17.36 23.29
C GLU A 209 -16.39 -17.35 21.77
N ILE A 210 -15.45 -17.90 21.00
CA ILE A 210 -15.54 -17.92 19.53
C ILE A 210 -16.60 -18.91 19.03
N ASN A 211 -16.80 -20.03 19.72
CA ASN A 211 -17.79 -21.03 19.27
C ASN A 211 -19.22 -20.50 19.33
N ASN A 212 -19.52 -19.59 20.25
CA ASN A 212 -20.83 -18.94 20.32
C ASN A 212 -21.05 -17.88 19.22
N ALA A 213 -20.00 -17.24 18.72
CA ALA A 213 -20.12 -16.26 17.63
C ALA A 213 -20.20 -16.91 16.23
N LYS A 214 -19.66 -18.13 16.05
CA LYS A 214 -19.73 -18.85 14.76
C LYS A 214 -21.15 -19.22 14.36
N HIS A 215 -22.04 -19.50 15.32
CA HIS A 215 -23.46 -19.81 15.03
C HIS A 215 -24.26 -18.63 14.44
N HIS A 216 -23.71 -17.43 14.38
CA HIS A 216 -24.37 -16.28 13.77
C HIS A 216 -23.84 -15.95 12.37
N LEU A 217 -22.86 -16.72 11.85
CA LEU A 217 -22.23 -16.52 10.55
C LEU A 217 -22.63 -17.59 9.50
N GLU A 218 -23.37 -18.62 9.92
CA GLU A 218 -24.04 -19.62 9.07
C GLU A 218 -25.51 -19.20 8.82
#